data_0a1208bed3a05eee9d63f002cd28e8c3
#
_entry.id   0a1208bed3a05eee9d63f002cd28e8c3
#
_cell.length_a   1.000
_cell.length_b   1.000
_cell.length_c   1.000
_cell.angle_alpha   90.00
_cell.angle_beta   90.00
_cell.angle_gamma   90.00
#
_symmetry.space_group_name_H-M   'P 1'
#
loop_
_entity.id
_entity.type
_entity.pdbx_description
1 polymer ?
#
loop_
_entity_poly.entity_id
_entity_poly.type
_entity_poly.pdbx_seq_one_letter_code
_entity_poly.pdbx_strand_id
1 'polypeptide(L)'
;LQSSPKYDTITFWLTDSLAITMDSIYFEMTYMVTDSLYQMVPQTDTLLAVYRQPRMSEKAKEALARKKRERKLELKTNVSTKFDIYDTICVTSAFPLDSIQPSMIHLAQKIDTLFRPLPFTIYQEPGEKMKMQLLAQLQPEASYQLKIDSTACRDIYGVSNDSIVSTLK
;
A
#
# COMPACT_ATOMS: atom_id res chain seq x y z
N LEU A 1 -12.02 -0.55 -1.83
CA LEU A 1 -12.45 0.50 -0.92
C LEU A 1 -11.54 0.51 0.29
N GLN A 2 -11.12 1.68 0.73
CA GLN A 2 -10.30 1.87 1.93
C GLN A 2 -10.80 3.11 2.66
N SER A 3 -10.97 3.00 3.97
CA SER A 3 -11.29 4.15 4.84
C SER A 3 -10.03 4.64 5.56
N SER A 4 -9.98 5.94 5.86
CA SER A 4 -8.97 6.49 6.75
C SER A 4 -9.16 5.98 8.18
N PRO A 5 -8.11 5.99 9.03
CA PRO A 5 -8.22 5.61 10.44
C PRO A 5 -9.22 6.48 11.23
N LYS A 6 -9.48 7.70 10.77
CA LYS A 6 -10.47 8.62 11.38
C LYS A 6 -11.88 8.46 10.80
N TYR A 7 -12.07 7.58 9.81
CA TYR A 7 -13.33 7.36 9.10
C TYR A 7 -13.92 8.63 8.42
N ASP A 8 -13.07 9.61 8.14
CA ASP A 8 -13.44 10.89 7.49
C ASP A 8 -13.18 10.89 5.98
N THR A 9 -12.46 9.90 5.48
CA THR A 9 -12.08 9.79 4.08
C THR A 9 -12.25 8.36 3.60
N ILE A 10 -12.89 8.20 2.44
CA ILE A 10 -13.06 6.91 1.76
C ILE A 10 -12.34 6.99 0.43
N THR A 11 -11.45 6.05 0.17
CA THR A 11 -10.73 5.94 -1.09
C THR A 11 -11.25 4.75 -1.89
N PHE A 12 -11.67 5.02 -3.13
CA PHE A 12 -12.08 4.00 -4.08
C PHE A 12 -10.95 3.74 -5.07
N TRP A 13 -10.61 2.48 -5.22
CA TRP A 13 -9.62 2.02 -6.20
C TRP A 13 -10.36 1.39 -7.37
N LEU A 14 -10.28 2.03 -8.54
CA LEU A 14 -10.93 1.53 -9.75
C LEU A 14 -10.02 0.48 -10.40
N THR A 15 -10.48 -0.75 -10.42
CA THR A 15 -9.78 -1.89 -11.04
C THR A 15 -10.40 -2.32 -12.36
N ASP A 16 -11.65 -1.92 -12.62
CA ASP A 16 -12.33 -2.21 -13.87
C ASP A 16 -11.82 -1.32 -15.00
N SER A 17 -11.34 -1.94 -16.06
CA SER A 17 -10.83 -1.24 -17.25
C SER A 17 -11.93 -0.43 -17.97
N LEU A 18 -13.20 -0.83 -17.87
CA LEU A 18 -14.31 -0.10 -18.45
C LEU A 18 -14.58 1.19 -17.68
N ALA A 19 -14.53 1.15 -16.34
CA ALA A 19 -14.70 2.33 -15.50
C ALA A 19 -13.65 3.41 -15.77
N ILE A 20 -12.42 3.02 -16.13
CA ILE A 20 -11.33 3.96 -16.46
C ILE A 20 -11.59 4.72 -17.77
N THR A 21 -12.40 4.16 -18.67
CA THR A 21 -12.74 4.80 -19.96
C THR A 21 -13.96 5.72 -19.89
N MET A 22 -14.69 5.71 -18.79
CA MET A 22 -15.87 6.56 -18.59
C MET A 22 -15.46 7.99 -18.23
N ASP A 23 -16.19 8.97 -18.77
CA ASP A 23 -16.00 10.40 -18.42
C ASP A 23 -16.56 10.73 -17.04
N SER A 24 -17.47 9.92 -16.53
CA SER A 24 -18.08 10.09 -15.20
C SER A 24 -18.48 8.76 -14.59
N ILE A 25 -18.44 8.70 -13.26
CA ILE A 25 -18.83 7.55 -12.45
C ILE A 25 -19.78 8.04 -11.37
N TYR A 26 -20.91 7.37 -11.21
CA TYR A 26 -21.85 7.60 -10.13
C TYR A 26 -21.55 6.66 -8.97
N PHE A 27 -21.50 7.22 -7.77
CA PHE A 27 -21.42 6.48 -6.52
C PHE A 27 -22.72 6.68 -5.76
N GLU A 28 -23.39 5.61 -5.42
CA GLU A 28 -24.51 5.63 -4.51
C GLU A 28 -24.04 5.21 -3.13
N MET A 29 -24.28 6.05 -2.14
CA MET A 29 -23.82 5.85 -0.78
C MET A 29 -25.02 5.90 0.17
N THR A 30 -25.28 4.80 0.86
CA THR A 30 -26.31 4.71 1.88
C THR A 30 -25.67 4.73 3.27
N TYR A 31 -26.12 5.61 4.13
CA TYR A 31 -25.65 5.76 5.50
C TYR A 31 -26.81 6.06 6.44
N MET A 32 -26.61 5.84 7.74
CA MET A 32 -27.63 6.06 8.75
C MET A 32 -27.56 7.50 9.27
N VAL A 33 -28.69 8.18 9.30
CA VAL A 33 -28.84 9.52 9.90
C VAL A 33 -29.91 9.49 10.98
N THR A 34 -29.80 10.41 11.93
CA THR A 34 -30.83 10.57 12.98
C THR A 34 -31.91 11.53 12.45
N ASP A 35 -33.15 11.08 12.47
CA ASP A 35 -34.31 11.91 12.11
C ASP A 35 -34.73 12.85 13.25
N SER A 36 -35.79 13.63 13.01
CA SER A 36 -36.35 14.56 14.01
C SER A 36 -36.95 13.87 15.26
N LEU A 37 -37.17 12.54 15.19
CA LEU A 37 -37.67 11.72 16.29
C LEU A 37 -36.55 10.93 16.98
N TYR A 38 -35.26 11.28 16.72
CA TYR A 38 -34.08 10.60 17.23
C TYR A 38 -33.97 9.12 16.81
N GLN A 39 -34.60 8.74 15.69
CA GLN A 39 -34.51 7.39 15.14
C GLN A 39 -33.46 7.35 14.02
N MET A 40 -32.72 6.25 13.95
CA MET A 40 -31.73 6.03 12.88
C MET A 40 -32.47 5.57 11.61
N VAL A 41 -32.44 6.41 10.60
CA VAL A 41 -33.04 6.11 9.28
C VAL A 41 -31.97 6.07 8.20
N PRO A 42 -32.08 5.17 7.21
CA PRO A 42 -31.13 5.15 6.10
C PRO A 42 -31.38 6.32 5.14
N GLN A 43 -30.31 7.03 4.81
CA GLN A 43 -30.28 8.07 3.79
C GLN A 43 -29.37 7.62 2.67
N THR A 44 -29.78 7.86 1.43
CA THR A 44 -29.00 7.53 0.24
C THR A 44 -28.68 8.80 -0.52
N ASP A 45 -27.38 9.03 -0.76
CA ASP A 45 -26.87 10.12 -1.56
C ASP A 45 -26.15 9.61 -2.79
N THR A 46 -26.27 10.32 -3.90
CA THR A 46 -25.58 10.02 -5.15
C THR A 46 -24.46 11.04 -5.39
N LEU A 47 -23.24 10.55 -5.49
CA LEU A 47 -22.05 11.35 -5.80
C LEU A 47 -21.65 11.14 -7.26
N LEU A 48 -21.42 12.23 -8.00
CA LEU A 48 -20.93 12.18 -9.37
C LEU A 48 -19.44 12.56 -9.40
N ALA A 49 -18.58 11.61 -9.74
CA ALA A 49 -17.18 11.87 -10.04
C ALA A 49 -16.99 12.04 -11.55
N VAL A 50 -16.52 13.22 -11.97
CA VAL A 50 -16.27 13.54 -13.39
C VAL A 50 -14.77 13.56 -13.63
N TYR A 51 -14.30 12.74 -14.57
CA TYR A 51 -12.91 12.76 -15.01
C TYR A 51 -12.72 13.86 -16.06
N ARG A 52 -11.96 14.87 -15.70
CA ARG A 52 -11.53 15.93 -16.64
C ARG A 52 -10.12 15.64 -17.10
N GLN A 53 -9.96 15.27 -18.36
CA GLN A 53 -8.63 15.13 -18.93
C GLN A 53 -7.93 16.49 -18.92
N PRO A 54 -6.74 16.58 -18.29
CA PRO A 54 -5.95 17.80 -18.38
C PRO A 54 -5.55 18.02 -19.84
N ARG A 55 -5.65 19.26 -20.31
CA ARG A 55 -5.15 19.64 -21.65
C ARG A 55 -3.63 19.52 -21.63
N MET A 56 -3.10 18.47 -22.22
CA MET A 56 -1.67 18.19 -22.28
C MET A 56 -1.18 18.30 -23.72
N SER A 57 0.04 18.85 -23.89
CA SER A 57 0.73 18.80 -25.19
C SER A 57 1.07 17.33 -25.54
N GLU A 58 1.22 17.00 -26.83
CA GLU A 58 1.59 15.65 -27.28
C GLU A 58 2.88 15.16 -26.59
N LYS A 59 3.88 16.03 -26.46
CA LYS A 59 5.13 15.75 -25.76
C LYS A 59 4.93 15.37 -24.28
N ALA A 60 3.97 16.01 -23.61
CA ALA A 60 3.62 15.68 -22.22
C ALA A 60 2.85 14.36 -22.12
N LYS A 61 2.01 14.04 -23.10
CA LYS A 61 1.32 12.74 -23.18
C LYS A 61 2.31 11.58 -23.40
N GLU A 62 3.28 11.75 -24.30
CA GLU A 62 4.34 10.76 -24.53
C GLU A 62 5.18 10.53 -23.28
N ALA A 63 5.59 11.61 -22.60
CA ALA A 63 6.34 11.53 -21.35
C ALA A 63 5.54 10.81 -20.23
N LEU A 64 4.24 11.05 -20.14
CA LEU A 64 3.35 10.37 -19.20
C LEU A 64 3.19 8.88 -19.56
N ALA A 65 3.02 8.57 -20.83
CA ALA A 65 2.93 7.19 -21.32
C ALA A 65 4.21 6.40 -21.05
N ARG A 66 5.39 7.03 -21.23
CA ARG A 66 6.68 6.45 -20.87
C ARG A 66 6.77 6.18 -19.36
N LYS A 67 6.45 7.16 -18.50
CA LYS A 67 6.41 6.99 -17.05
C LYS A 67 5.46 5.87 -16.63
N LYS A 68 4.32 5.73 -17.31
CA LYS A 68 3.35 4.66 -17.01
C LYS A 68 3.90 3.26 -17.35
N ARG A 69 4.71 3.14 -18.43
CA ARG A 69 5.36 1.85 -18.80
C ARG A 69 6.50 1.48 -17.85
N GLU A 70 7.25 2.47 -17.37
CA GLU A 70 8.39 2.30 -16.47
C GLU A 70 7.98 2.32 -14.98
N ARG A 71 6.66 2.39 -14.71
CA ARG A 71 6.16 2.47 -13.33
C ARG A 71 6.55 1.23 -12.55
N LYS A 72 7.10 1.45 -11.36
CA LYS A 72 7.39 0.44 -10.34
C LYS A 72 6.55 0.71 -9.10
N LEU A 73 6.22 -0.35 -8.38
CA LEU A 73 5.54 -0.22 -7.11
C LEU A 73 6.53 0.32 -6.07
N GLU A 74 6.26 1.51 -5.58
CA GLU A 74 7.05 2.12 -4.52
C GLU A 74 6.67 1.51 -3.18
N LEU A 75 7.65 0.90 -2.51
CA LEU A 75 7.54 0.40 -1.15
C LEU A 75 8.39 1.28 -0.24
N LYS A 76 7.84 1.64 0.91
CA LYS A 76 8.53 2.38 1.97
C LYS A 76 8.57 1.54 3.23
N THR A 77 9.69 1.58 3.94
CA THR A 77 9.84 0.88 5.22
C THR A 77 10.00 1.90 6.34
N ASN A 78 9.54 1.57 7.55
CA ASN A 78 9.85 2.33 8.76
C ASN A 78 11.25 1.99 9.33
N VAL A 79 11.95 1.10 8.65
CA VAL A 79 13.29 0.65 9.04
C VAL A 79 14.30 1.77 8.90
N SER A 80 15.02 2.06 9.98
CA SER A 80 16.07 3.08 10.04
C SER A 80 17.26 2.56 10.85
N THR A 81 18.38 3.30 10.83
CA THR A 81 19.56 2.97 11.63
C THR A 81 19.34 3.05 13.14
N LYS A 82 18.26 3.70 13.59
CA LYS A 82 17.79 3.70 14.97
C LYS A 82 16.38 3.12 14.96
N PHE A 83 16.29 1.82 15.15
CA PHE A 83 15.02 1.11 15.17
C PHE A 83 14.76 0.58 16.59
N ASP A 84 13.58 0.88 17.13
CA ASP A 84 13.19 0.36 18.44
C ASP A 84 12.79 -1.12 18.30
N ILE A 85 13.35 -1.98 19.14
CA ILE A 85 13.05 -3.42 19.13
C ILE A 85 11.59 -3.75 19.49
N TYR A 86 10.90 -2.83 20.14
CA TYR A 86 9.48 -2.93 20.45
C TYR A 86 8.58 -2.51 19.28
N ASP A 87 9.15 -1.84 18.29
CA ASP A 87 8.45 -1.48 17.07
C ASP A 87 8.33 -2.66 16.12
N THR A 88 7.23 -2.67 15.38
CA THR A 88 7.03 -3.66 14.31
C THR A 88 7.60 -3.15 13.01
N ILE A 89 8.34 -4.01 12.30
CA ILE A 89 8.81 -3.68 10.94
C ILE A 89 7.61 -3.57 10.03
N CYS A 90 7.38 -2.36 9.50
CA CYS A 90 6.28 -2.06 8.60
C CYS A 90 6.80 -1.72 7.21
N VAL A 91 6.14 -2.27 6.20
CA VAL A 91 6.34 -1.92 4.80
C VAL A 91 5.03 -1.38 4.26
N THR A 92 5.06 -0.16 3.75
CA THR A 92 3.90 0.52 3.15
C THR A 92 4.09 0.65 1.66
N SER A 93 3.01 0.49 0.93
CA SER A 93 2.97 0.64 -0.53
C SER A 93 2.16 1.87 -0.93
N ALA A 94 2.47 2.42 -2.12
CA ALA A 94 1.72 3.54 -2.68
C ALA A 94 0.31 3.13 -3.15
N PHE A 95 0.08 1.83 -3.39
CA PHE A 95 -1.18 1.25 -3.86
C PHE A 95 -1.49 -0.03 -3.08
N PRO A 96 -2.77 -0.43 -3.00
CA PRO A 96 -3.13 -1.68 -2.36
C PRO A 96 -2.39 -2.87 -2.97
N LEU A 97 -1.87 -3.73 -2.13
CA LEU A 97 -1.19 -4.95 -2.54
C LEU A 97 -2.23 -6.02 -2.89
N ASP A 98 -2.03 -6.64 -4.05
CA ASP A 98 -2.81 -7.79 -4.51
C ASP A 98 -2.15 -9.11 -4.08
N SER A 99 -0.83 -9.18 -4.22
CA SER A 99 -0.07 -10.37 -3.84
C SER A 99 1.27 -10.02 -3.19
N ILE A 100 1.66 -10.85 -2.23
CA ILE A 100 2.94 -10.82 -1.53
C ILE A 100 3.54 -12.21 -1.61
N GLN A 101 4.81 -12.31 -2.01
CA GLN A 101 5.56 -13.55 -2.05
C GLN A 101 6.55 -13.62 -0.87
N PRO A 102 6.23 -14.34 0.22
CA PRO A 102 7.06 -14.38 1.43
C PRO A 102 8.46 -14.94 1.18
N SER A 103 8.61 -15.85 0.22
CA SER A 103 9.90 -16.45 -0.15
C SER A 103 10.91 -15.47 -0.76
N MET A 104 10.45 -14.29 -1.20
CA MET A 104 11.27 -13.24 -1.79
C MET A 104 11.53 -12.07 -0.82
N ILE A 105 11.13 -12.23 0.44
CA ILE A 105 11.39 -11.28 1.52
C ILE A 105 12.32 -11.95 2.51
N HIS A 106 13.44 -11.30 2.82
CA HIS A 106 14.49 -11.86 3.64
C HIS A 106 14.80 -10.90 4.78
N LEU A 107 14.77 -11.43 5.99
CA LEU A 107 15.24 -10.76 7.19
C LEU A 107 16.44 -11.54 7.73
N ALA A 108 17.55 -10.87 7.94
CA ALA A 108 18.77 -11.52 8.44
C ALA A 108 19.41 -10.71 9.55
N GLN A 109 19.90 -11.38 10.56
CA GLN A 109 20.70 -10.81 11.64
C GLN A 109 22.18 -10.82 11.23
N LYS A 110 22.85 -9.69 11.44
CA LYS A 110 24.30 -9.61 11.26
C LYS A 110 25.00 -10.11 12.51
N ILE A 111 25.78 -11.19 12.36
CA ILE A 111 26.64 -11.74 13.41
C ILE A 111 28.07 -11.65 12.89
N ASP A 112 28.88 -10.79 13.52
CA ASP A 112 30.21 -10.40 13.04
C ASP A 112 30.15 -9.86 11.60
N THR A 113 30.63 -10.62 10.62
CA THR A 113 30.64 -10.26 9.20
C THR A 113 29.60 -11.00 8.38
N LEU A 114 28.89 -11.96 8.97
CA LEU A 114 27.94 -12.84 8.26
C LEU A 114 26.51 -12.46 8.57
N PHE A 115 25.64 -12.65 7.58
CA PHE A 115 24.20 -12.49 7.72
C PHE A 115 23.56 -13.88 7.90
N ARG A 116 22.87 -14.07 9.03
CA ARG A 116 22.10 -15.30 9.31
C ARG A 116 20.61 -15.01 9.15
N PRO A 117 19.88 -15.87 8.39
CA PRO A 117 18.44 -15.71 8.24
C PRO A 117 17.74 -15.71 9.59
N LEU A 118 16.83 -14.77 9.79
CA LEU A 118 15.96 -14.68 10.95
C LEU A 118 14.54 -15.04 10.52
N PRO A 119 13.87 -15.99 11.19
CA PRO A 119 12.49 -16.31 10.89
C PRO A 119 11.56 -15.13 11.23
N PHE A 120 10.57 -14.91 10.40
CA PHE A 120 9.55 -13.88 10.58
C PHE A 120 8.21 -14.36 10.01
N THR A 121 7.14 -13.69 10.42
CA THR A 121 5.79 -13.89 9.87
C THR A 121 5.31 -12.59 9.26
N ILE A 122 4.70 -12.67 8.09
CA ILE A 122 4.06 -11.50 7.45
C ILE A 122 2.62 -11.45 7.92
N TYR A 123 2.23 -10.29 8.42
CA TYR A 123 0.86 -9.98 8.82
C TYR A 123 0.37 -8.78 8.02
N GLN A 124 -0.84 -8.89 7.49
CA GLN A 124 -1.55 -7.80 6.84
C GLN A 124 -2.93 -7.69 7.49
N GLU A 125 -3.25 -6.50 7.98
CA GLU A 125 -4.53 -6.26 8.62
C GLU A 125 -5.68 -6.35 7.60
N PRO A 126 -6.78 -7.06 7.93
CA PRO A 126 -7.95 -7.11 7.06
C PRO A 126 -8.47 -5.70 6.75
N GLY A 127 -8.53 -5.36 5.45
CA GLY A 127 -8.94 -4.03 4.99
C GLY A 127 -7.79 -3.02 4.78
N GLU A 128 -6.61 -3.23 5.35
CA GLU A 128 -5.45 -2.35 5.18
C GLU A 128 -4.43 -2.92 4.18
N LYS A 129 -4.82 -3.02 2.92
CA LYS A 129 -3.99 -3.62 1.87
C LYS A 129 -2.76 -2.81 1.45
N MET A 130 -2.58 -1.60 1.98
CA MET A 130 -1.40 -0.77 1.67
C MET A 130 -0.25 -0.94 2.66
N LYS A 131 -0.42 -1.76 3.68
CA LYS A 131 0.58 -1.99 4.71
C LYS A 131 0.73 -3.47 4.98
N MET A 132 1.97 -3.92 5.12
CA MET A 132 2.30 -5.23 5.67
C MET A 132 3.26 -5.08 6.84
N GLN A 133 3.14 -5.97 7.80
CA GLN A 133 3.97 -6.01 9.00
C GLN A 133 4.79 -7.31 9.01
N LEU A 134 6.06 -7.19 9.36
CA LEU A 134 6.93 -8.33 9.55
C LEU A 134 7.13 -8.52 11.06
N LEU A 135 6.58 -9.61 11.57
CA LEU A 135 6.68 -9.99 12.98
C LEU A 135 7.90 -10.89 13.17
N ALA A 136 8.92 -10.41 13.84
CA ALA A 136 10.15 -11.11 14.13
C ALA A 136 10.60 -10.86 15.57
N GLN A 137 11.35 -11.79 16.15
CA GLN A 137 11.97 -11.61 17.46
C GLN A 137 13.34 -10.93 17.29
N LEU A 138 13.35 -9.62 17.50
CA LEU A 138 14.55 -8.82 17.45
C LEU A 138 15.26 -8.85 18.80
N GLN A 139 16.59 -8.80 18.80
CA GLN A 139 17.43 -8.73 20.00
C GLN A 139 18.02 -7.32 20.16
N PRO A 140 18.16 -6.82 21.40
CA PRO A 140 18.81 -5.55 21.66
C PRO A 140 20.25 -5.52 21.12
N GLU A 141 20.69 -4.34 20.69
CA GLU A 141 22.05 -4.08 20.20
C GLU A 141 22.51 -4.93 19.00
N ALA A 142 21.58 -5.66 18.37
CA ALA A 142 21.87 -6.42 17.17
C ALA A 142 21.58 -5.60 15.91
N SER A 143 22.28 -5.93 14.83
CA SER A 143 22.05 -5.33 13.52
C SER A 143 21.36 -6.32 12.61
N TYR A 144 20.39 -5.82 11.82
CA TYR A 144 19.63 -6.64 10.90
C TYR A 144 19.62 -6.02 9.51
N GLN A 145 19.34 -6.83 8.53
CA GLN A 145 19.11 -6.44 7.15
C GLN A 145 17.77 -6.99 6.67
N LEU A 146 16.92 -6.09 6.24
CA LEU A 146 15.71 -6.43 5.50
C LEU A 146 16.01 -6.30 4.01
N LYS A 147 15.79 -7.37 3.26
CA LYS A 147 15.89 -7.39 1.81
C LYS A 147 14.56 -7.84 1.22
N ILE A 148 14.01 -7.05 0.33
CA ILE A 148 12.81 -7.38 -0.45
C ILE A 148 13.27 -7.47 -1.90
N ASP A 149 13.20 -8.64 -2.50
CA ASP A 149 13.61 -8.83 -3.88
C ASP A 149 12.63 -8.16 -4.85
N SER A 150 13.06 -7.92 -6.06
CA SER A 150 12.19 -7.42 -7.12
C SER A 150 11.04 -8.41 -7.37
N THR A 151 9.86 -7.90 -7.65
CA THR A 151 8.63 -8.69 -7.87
C THR A 151 8.09 -9.44 -6.63
N ALA A 152 8.64 -9.21 -5.44
CA ALA A 152 8.13 -9.78 -4.19
C ALA A 152 6.70 -9.32 -3.85
N CYS A 153 6.35 -8.11 -4.23
CA CYS A 153 5.02 -7.53 -4.04
C CYS A 153 4.46 -7.04 -5.37
N ARG A 154 3.16 -7.23 -5.55
CA ARG A 154 2.41 -6.73 -6.71
C ARG A 154 1.19 -5.95 -6.23
N ASP A 155 0.93 -4.80 -6.85
CA ASP A 155 -0.27 -4.02 -6.58
C ASP A 155 -1.48 -4.52 -7.39
N ILE A 156 -2.68 -4.00 -7.05
CA ILE A 156 -3.95 -4.32 -7.73
C ILE A 156 -3.97 -3.97 -9.23
N TYR A 157 -2.99 -3.22 -9.73
CA TYR A 157 -2.82 -2.88 -11.16
C TYR A 157 -1.76 -3.75 -11.84
N GLY A 158 -1.23 -4.76 -11.14
CA GLY A 158 -0.25 -5.69 -11.67
C GLY A 158 1.18 -5.14 -11.72
N VAL A 159 1.45 -4.00 -11.09
CA VAL A 159 2.79 -3.40 -11.03
C VAL A 159 3.57 -3.99 -9.86
N SER A 160 4.80 -4.41 -10.13
CA SER A 160 5.69 -5.02 -9.13
C SER A 160 6.72 -4.02 -8.60
N ASN A 161 7.25 -4.32 -7.41
CA ASN A 161 8.33 -3.55 -6.79
C ASN A 161 9.71 -3.84 -7.40
N ASP A 162 10.62 -2.90 -7.23
CA ASP A 162 12.06 -3.15 -7.37
C ASP A 162 12.66 -3.69 -6.05
N SER A 163 13.89 -4.20 -6.11
CA SER A 163 14.56 -4.68 -4.91
C SER A 163 14.87 -3.54 -3.93
N ILE A 164 14.64 -3.82 -2.64
CA ILE A 164 14.92 -2.89 -1.56
C ILE A 164 15.81 -3.59 -0.54
N VAL A 165 16.83 -2.88 -0.08
CA VAL A 165 17.70 -3.33 1.01
C VAL A 165 17.73 -2.22 2.07
N SER A 166 17.36 -2.57 3.29
CA SER A 166 17.36 -1.66 4.44
C SER A 166 18.08 -2.29 5.63
N THR A 167 18.81 -1.49 6.38
CA THR A 167 19.55 -1.94 7.57
C THR A 167 18.94 -1.28 8.80
N LEU A 168 18.77 -2.05 9.87
CA LEU A 168 18.31 -1.59 11.18
C LEU A 168 19.32 -1.99 12.26
N LYS A 169 19.48 -1.12 13.24
CA LYS A 169 20.31 -1.32 14.43
C LYS A 169 19.51 -0.96 15.66
#